data_8c5789b9bdbcff920e959409620207a8
#
_entry.id   8c5789b9bdbcff920e959409620207a8
#
_cell.length_a   1.000
_cell.length_b   1.000
_cell.length_c   1.000
_cell.angle_alpha   90.00
_cell.angle_beta   90.00
_cell.angle_gamma   90.00
#
_symmetry.space_group_name_H-M   'P 1'
#
loop_
_entity.id
_entity.type
_entity.pdbx_description
1 polymer ?
#
loop_
_entity_poly.entity_id
_entity_poly.type
_entity_poly.pdbx_seq_one_letter_code
_entity_poly.pdbx_strand_id
1 'polypeptide(L)'
;MQKFEQAVSYIENGEAEKGLQLLKEQLRVANDEEKYDIARYYHTLGFMDEALAIIDDLRLLYPEESEFTLFLAELYIDLDKEDEAIEVLHDIPQNDDLYVQSLLLVADLFQMQGFDDVAEQKLLKAKEMMPDEPVITFGLAELYSSKGEEKKAITYYESLLAEHKVMGGVVIALRLAETLSAIGNWEEAISYYEAGLEEQKDIHSLFGYAFTLYQGEEYQRAIGAWQELKELDPEYASLYMYLAKSYEKEGMLQESYETLQEGIKVDELSVPFYVELANIAAKLGKIAEAEEVLQKALELDPGHLGATLKYAYILKEQEKYEELIAVVERTIDSGEPDTQLLWDLAFAKKQLEMYSDALKHYESAYTSFKNHPDFLEEYGYFLLEEGMRKEAKEVFTQLIQLDPTQIHIEELLYNLEDFS
;
A
#
# COMPACT_ATOMS: atom_id res chain seq x y z
N MET A 1 -10.57 19.58 -47.83
CA MET A 1 -11.45 18.42 -47.48
C MET A 1 -11.18 17.17 -48.34
N GLN A 2 -11.47 17.09 -49.65
CA GLN A 2 -11.37 15.81 -50.41
C GLN A 2 -9.97 15.16 -50.40
N LYS A 3 -8.88 15.96 -50.45
CA LYS A 3 -7.51 15.44 -50.34
C LYS A 3 -7.12 15.05 -48.91
N PHE A 4 -7.65 15.73 -47.92
CA PHE A 4 -7.46 15.37 -46.50
C PHE A 4 -8.09 14.00 -46.21
N GLU A 5 -9.36 13.80 -46.57
CA GLU A 5 -10.05 12.52 -46.43
C GLU A 5 -9.31 11.38 -47.18
N GLN A 6 -8.76 11.69 -48.35
CA GLN A 6 -7.94 10.76 -49.14
C GLN A 6 -6.62 10.40 -48.40
N ALA A 7 -5.97 11.37 -47.77
CA ALA A 7 -4.76 11.15 -46.99
C ALA A 7 -5.04 10.28 -45.77
N VAL A 8 -6.14 10.56 -45.02
CA VAL A 8 -6.61 9.74 -43.92
C VAL A 8 -6.84 8.28 -44.37
N SER A 9 -7.58 8.10 -45.48
CA SER A 9 -7.86 6.76 -46.03
C SER A 9 -6.59 6.01 -46.41
N TYR A 10 -5.55 6.65 -46.97
CA TYR A 10 -4.28 5.99 -47.25
C TYR A 10 -3.58 5.51 -45.97
N ILE A 11 -3.58 6.35 -44.92
CA ILE A 11 -2.93 6.00 -43.65
C ILE A 11 -3.64 4.82 -42.97
N GLU A 12 -4.96 4.86 -42.92
CA GLU A 12 -5.78 3.78 -42.34
C GLU A 12 -5.64 2.45 -43.11
N ASN A 13 -5.39 2.50 -44.39
CA ASN A 13 -5.15 1.32 -45.23
C ASN A 13 -3.67 0.83 -45.21
N GLY A 14 -2.80 1.41 -44.36
CA GLY A 14 -1.41 1.01 -44.22
C GLY A 14 -0.44 1.65 -45.23
N GLU A 15 -0.91 2.59 -46.09
CA GLU A 15 -0.08 3.33 -47.03
C GLU A 15 0.39 4.68 -46.44
N ALA A 16 0.97 4.63 -45.22
CA ALA A 16 1.29 5.79 -44.38
C ALA A 16 2.16 6.83 -45.08
N GLU A 17 3.19 6.42 -45.82
CA GLU A 17 4.08 7.35 -46.57
C GLU A 17 3.30 8.22 -47.60
N LYS A 18 2.39 7.58 -48.36
CA LYS A 18 1.57 8.30 -49.35
C LYS A 18 0.60 9.26 -48.66
N GLY A 19 -0.05 8.81 -47.57
CA GLY A 19 -0.96 9.64 -46.83
C GLY A 19 -0.26 10.87 -46.24
N LEU A 20 0.89 10.69 -45.56
CA LEU A 20 1.69 11.78 -45.00
C LEU A 20 2.18 12.77 -46.07
N GLN A 21 2.59 12.28 -47.27
CA GLN A 21 2.97 13.15 -48.35
C GLN A 21 1.76 13.98 -48.82
N LEU A 22 0.61 13.37 -48.91
CA LEU A 22 -0.61 14.08 -49.35
C LEU A 22 -1.07 15.11 -48.28
N LEU A 23 -0.92 14.84 -46.99
CA LEU A 23 -1.14 15.80 -45.91
C LEU A 23 -0.21 17.01 -46.05
N LYS A 24 1.09 16.81 -46.28
CA LYS A 24 2.08 17.87 -46.49
C LYS A 24 1.77 18.72 -47.73
N GLU A 25 1.27 18.12 -48.80
CA GLU A 25 0.82 18.86 -50.00
C GLU A 25 -0.46 19.67 -49.73
N GLN A 26 -1.41 19.08 -49.00
CA GLN A 26 -2.64 19.75 -48.61
C GLN A 26 -2.38 20.94 -47.68
N LEU A 27 -1.50 20.79 -46.69
CA LEU A 27 -1.13 21.84 -45.74
C LEU A 27 -0.65 23.14 -46.44
N ARG A 28 0.02 23.02 -47.59
CA ARG A 28 0.52 24.21 -48.37
C ARG A 28 -0.58 25.05 -48.98
N VAL A 29 -1.76 24.48 -49.19
CA VAL A 29 -2.88 25.14 -49.88
C VAL A 29 -4.14 25.22 -49.00
N ALA A 30 -4.06 24.67 -47.81
CA ALA A 30 -5.13 24.61 -46.83
C ALA A 30 -5.47 26.02 -46.31
N ASN A 31 -6.76 26.29 -46.10
CA ASN A 31 -7.19 27.42 -45.27
C ASN A 31 -6.92 27.13 -43.80
N ASP A 32 -7.15 28.09 -42.91
CA ASP A 32 -6.75 27.99 -41.52
C ASP A 32 -7.57 26.94 -40.73
N GLU A 33 -8.86 26.76 -41.07
CA GLU A 33 -9.70 25.66 -40.53
C GLU A 33 -9.16 24.28 -40.93
N GLU A 34 -8.84 24.10 -42.22
CA GLU A 34 -8.24 22.86 -42.71
C GLU A 34 -6.84 22.60 -42.11
N LYS A 35 -6.04 23.66 -41.82
CA LYS A 35 -4.75 23.50 -41.12
C LYS A 35 -4.96 23.00 -39.71
N TYR A 36 -5.95 23.49 -38.99
CA TYR A 36 -6.30 23.03 -37.66
C TYR A 36 -6.68 21.55 -37.67
N ASP A 37 -7.55 21.13 -38.60
CA ASP A 37 -7.91 19.73 -38.78
C ASP A 37 -6.69 18.84 -39.06
N ILE A 38 -5.76 19.32 -39.89
CA ILE A 38 -4.51 18.63 -40.19
C ILE A 38 -3.63 18.52 -38.93
N ALA A 39 -3.53 19.58 -38.14
CA ALA A 39 -2.76 19.57 -36.90
C ALA A 39 -3.32 18.54 -35.88
N ARG A 40 -4.65 18.53 -35.69
CA ARG A 40 -5.32 17.53 -34.86
C ARG A 40 -5.05 16.10 -35.34
N TYR A 41 -5.06 15.89 -36.66
CA TYR A 41 -4.77 14.58 -37.23
C TYR A 41 -3.30 14.17 -37.07
N TYR A 42 -2.35 15.11 -37.20
CA TYR A 42 -0.94 14.87 -36.91
C TYR A 42 -0.77 14.47 -35.44
N HIS A 43 -1.47 15.12 -34.53
CA HIS A 43 -1.50 14.77 -33.10
C HIS A 43 -1.96 13.30 -32.88
N THR A 44 -3.09 12.90 -33.50
CA THR A 44 -3.59 11.49 -33.37
C THR A 44 -2.63 10.46 -33.95
N LEU A 45 -1.75 10.85 -34.87
CA LEU A 45 -0.72 10.00 -35.46
C LEU A 45 0.61 10.03 -34.67
N GLY A 46 0.73 10.85 -33.63
CA GLY A 46 1.95 11.01 -32.83
C GLY A 46 3.01 11.95 -33.46
N PHE A 47 2.64 12.72 -34.50
CA PHE A 47 3.53 13.71 -35.12
C PHE A 47 3.40 15.07 -34.41
N MET A 48 3.90 15.11 -33.16
CA MET A 48 3.73 16.26 -32.27
C MET A 48 4.42 17.52 -32.76
N ASP A 49 5.62 17.43 -33.34
CA ASP A 49 6.37 18.57 -33.86
C ASP A 49 5.66 19.24 -35.05
N GLU A 50 5.07 18.43 -35.96
CA GLU A 50 4.30 18.93 -37.08
C GLU A 50 2.98 19.63 -36.62
N ALA A 51 2.29 19.03 -35.65
CA ALA A 51 1.09 19.61 -35.05
C ALA A 51 1.40 20.95 -34.39
N LEU A 52 2.47 20.97 -33.55
CA LEU A 52 2.91 22.15 -32.81
C LEU A 52 3.26 23.31 -33.75
N ALA A 53 4.01 23.07 -34.82
CA ALA A 53 4.38 24.11 -35.79
C ALA A 53 3.14 24.75 -36.46
N ILE A 54 2.11 23.96 -36.74
CA ILE A 54 0.87 24.49 -37.35
C ILE A 54 0.07 25.31 -36.34
N ILE A 55 -0.04 24.82 -35.09
CA ILE A 55 -0.83 25.51 -34.06
C ILE A 55 -0.15 26.79 -33.61
N ASP A 56 1.17 26.84 -33.49
CA ASP A 56 1.91 28.07 -33.20
C ASP A 56 1.63 29.17 -34.28
N ASP A 57 1.65 28.78 -35.56
CA ASP A 57 1.33 29.71 -36.66
C ASP A 57 -0.13 30.20 -36.57
N LEU A 58 -1.09 29.30 -36.29
CA LEU A 58 -2.50 29.67 -36.17
C LEU A 58 -2.75 30.58 -34.97
N ARG A 59 -2.15 30.32 -33.83
CA ARG A 59 -2.26 31.12 -32.61
C ARG A 59 -1.69 32.54 -32.82
N LEU A 60 -0.59 32.65 -33.53
CA LEU A 60 -0.04 33.98 -33.91
C LEU A 60 -0.97 34.81 -34.81
N LEU A 61 -1.73 34.13 -35.67
CA LEU A 61 -2.68 34.78 -36.57
C LEU A 61 -4.00 35.13 -35.87
N TYR A 62 -4.40 34.30 -34.91
CA TYR A 62 -5.69 34.38 -34.21
C TYR A 62 -5.48 34.32 -32.67
N PRO A 63 -4.87 35.34 -32.08
CA PRO A 63 -4.52 35.30 -30.64
C PRO A 63 -5.73 35.30 -29.70
N GLU A 64 -6.91 35.67 -30.19
CA GLU A 64 -8.17 35.67 -29.44
C GLU A 64 -8.92 34.32 -29.50
N GLU A 65 -8.45 33.37 -30.32
CA GLU A 65 -9.07 32.05 -30.46
C GLU A 65 -8.48 31.08 -29.42
N SER A 66 -9.15 30.98 -28.29
CA SER A 66 -8.71 30.16 -27.15
C SER A 66 -8.63 28.66 -27.48
N GLU A 67 -9.33 28.17 -28.50
CA GLU A 67 -9.27 26.79 -28.97
C GLU A 67 -7.84 26.38 -29.39
N PHE A 68 -7.13 27.28 -30.07
CA PHE A 68 -5.74 27.02 -30.47
C PHE A 68 -4.80 27.00 -29.27
N THR A 69 -5.03 27.88 -28.29
CA THR A 69 -4.27 27.90 -27.02
C THR A 69 -4.51 26.64 -26.21
N LEU A 70 -5.74 26.16 -26.15
CA LEU A 70 -6.09 24.92 -25.45
C LEU A 70 -5.41 23.72 -26.11
N PHE A 71 -5.50 23.62 -27.45
CA PHE A 71 -4.87 22.50 -28.15
C PHE A 71 -3.33 22.57 -28.11
N LEU A 72 -2.73 23.77 -28.08
CA LEU A 72 -1.30 23.93 -27.84
C LEU A 72 -0.90 23.38 -26.45
N ALA A 73 -1.70 23.66 -25.43
CA ALA A 73 -1.46 23.11 -24.09
C ALA A 73 -1.55 21.58 -24.08
N GLU A 74 -2.54 20.99 -24.77
CA GLU A 74 -2.66 19.52 -24.91
C GLU A 74 -1.39 18.93 -25.57
N LEU A 75 -0.87 19.57 -26.64
CA LEU A 75 0.38 19.15 -27.28
C LEU A 75 1.59 19.24 -26.33
N TYR A 76 1.67 20.28 -25.49
CA TYR A 76 2.73 20.39 -24.50
C TYR A 76 2.62 19.33 -23.42
N ILE A 77 1.41 18.99 -22.99
CA ILE A 77 1.17 17.90 -22.03
C ILE A 77 1.69 16.56 -22.58
N ASP A 78 1.33 16.24 -23.83
CA ASP A 78 1.76 15.00 -24.49
C ASP A 78 3.29 14.95 -24.78
N LEU A 79 3.95 16.11 -24.73
CA LEU A 79 5.41 16.24 -24.84
C LEU A 79 6.12 16.29 -23.48
N ASP A 80 5.45 16.03 -22.39
CA ASP A 80 5.96 16.14 -20.99
C ASP A 80 6.50 17.56 -20.68
N LYS A 81 5.88 18.61 -21.25
CA LYS A 81 6.20 20.05 -21.08
C LYS A 81 5.10 20.73 -20.26
N GLU A 82 4.95 20.30 -19.02
CA GLU A 82 3.86 20.74 -18.14
C GLU A 82 3.90 22.24 -17.84
N ASP A 83 5.10 22.80 -17.63
CA ASP A 83 5.26 24.22 -17.31
C ASP A 83 4.85 25.13 -18.50
N GLU A 84 5.23 24.75 -19.73
CA GLU A 84 4.83 25.44 -20.94
C GLU A 84 3.30 25.33 -21.18
N ALA A 85 2.72 24.17 -20.87
CA ALA A 85 1.26 23.97 -20.93
C ALA A 85 0.54 24.90 -19.95
N ILE A 86 1.00 25.00 -18.72
CA ILE A 86 0.44 25.90 -17.70
C ILE A 86 0.57 27.35 -18.15
N GLU A 87 1.72 27.76 -18.71
CA GLU A 87 1.96 29.12 -19.17
C GLU A 87 0.95 29.52 -20.25
N VAL A 88 0.76 28.69 -21.28
CA VAL A 88 -0.18 29.04 -22.38
C VAL A 88 -1.64 28.98 -21.92
N LEU A 89 -2.02 28.09 -21.01
CA LEU A 89 -3.37 28.04 -20.43
C LEU A 89 -3.75 29.29 -19.66
N HIS A 90 -2.77 30.00 -19.08
CA HIS A 90 -3.00 31.28 -18.40
C HIS A 90 -3.38 32.41 -19.35
N ASP A 91 -3.13 32.31 -20.65
CA ASP A 91 -3.51 33.32 -21.68
C ASP A 91 -5.01 33.29 -21.98
N ILE A 92 -5.74 32.21 -21.62
CA ILE A 92 -7.18 32.11 -21.86
C ILE A 92 -7.94 33.08 -20.94
N PRO A 93 -8.72 34.03 -21.49
CA PRO A 93 -9.42 35.05 -20.71
C PRO A 93 -10.54 34.45 -19.82
N GLN A 94 -10.80 35.06 -18.67
CA GLN A 94 -11.83 34.59 -17.73
C GLN A 94 -13.27 34.62 -18.28
N ASN A 95 -13.52 35.41 -19.29
CA ASN A 95 -14.81 35.52 -19.96
C ASN A 95 -14.94 34.61 -21.19
N ASP A 96 -13.94 33.81 -21.48
CA ASP A 96 -13.95 32.85 -22.57
C ASP A 96 -14.70 31.56 -22.14
N ASP A 97 -15.41 30.94 -23.07
CA ASP A 97 -16.17 29.72 -22.83
C ASP A 97 -15.26 28.54 -22.48
N LEU A 98 -14.00 28.54 -22.92
CA LEU A 98 -13.00 27.53 -22.64
C LEU A 98 -12.23 27.77 -21.34
N TYR A 99 -12.47 28.88 -20.62
CA TYR A 99 -11.75 29.21 -19.40
C TYR A 99 -11.92 28.17 -18.29
N VAL A 100 -13.13 27.62 -18.12
CA VAL A 100 -13.36 26.56 -17.13
C VAL A 100 -12.58 25.29 -17.49
N GLN A 101 -12.53 24.94 -18.76
CA GLN A 101 -11.73 23.80 -19.24
C GLN A 101 -10.23 24.02 -18.98
N SER A 102 -9.73 25.26 -19.21
CA SER A 102 -8.34 25.60 -18.89
C SER A 102 -8.04 25.46 -17.40
N LEU A 103 -8.98 25.85 -16.51
CA LEU A 103 -8.82 25.68 -15.07
C LEU A 103 -8.72 24.20 -14.67
N LEU A 104 -9.48 23.31 -15.31
CA LEU A 104 -9.41 21.87 -15.06
C LEU A 104 -8.05 21.30 -15.46
N LEU A 105 -7.58 21.61 -16.67
CA LEU A 105 -6.26 21.16 -17.15
C LEU A 105 -5.12 21.68 -16.25
N VAL A 106 -5.18 22.96 -15.87
CA VAL A 106 -4.20 23.55 -14.95
C VAL A 106 -4.24 22.88 -13.57
N ALA A 107 -5.44 22.51 -13.09
CA ALA A 107 -5.57 21.80 -11.83
C ALA A 107 -4.94 20.41 -11.89
N ASP A 108 -5.20 19.66 -12.97
CA ASP A 108 -4.61 18.33 -13.19
C ASP A 108 -3.07 18.41 -13.24
N LEU A 109 -2.53 19.39 -13.98
CA LEU A 109 -1.08 19.59 -14.07
C LEU A 109 -0.45 19.93 -12.72
N PHE A 110 -1.06 20.82 -11.93
CA PHE A 110 -0.57 21.13 -10.60
C PHE A 110 -0.67 19.94 -9.64
N GLN A 111 -1.71 19.10 -9.78
CA GLN A 111 -1.84 17.88 -9.00
C GLN A 111 -0.73 16.87 -9.36
N MET A 112 -0.42 16.69 -10.64
CA MET A 112 0.71 15.85 -11.09
C MET A 112 2.06 16.32 -10.52
N GLN A 113 2.25 17.64 -10.37
CA GLN A 113 3.43 18.24 -9.76
C GLN A 113 3.42 18.24 -8.23
N GLY A 114 2.34 17.75 -7.58
CA GLY A 114 2.18 17.71 -6.12
C GLY A 114 1.80 19.07 -5.50
N PHE A 115 1.34 20.05 -6.30
CA PHE A 115 0.85 21.34 -5.83
C PHE A 115 -0.67 21.31 -5.57
N ASP A 116 -1.11 20.38 -4.74
CA ASP A 116 -2.53 20.10 -4.47
C ASP A 116 -3.34 21.32 -4.02
N ASP A 117 -2.74 22.22 -3.22
CA ASP A 117 -3.43 23.43 -2.77
C ASP A 117 -3.72 24.42 -3.93
N VAL A 118 -2.86 24.45 -4.95
CA VAL A 118 -3.08 25.25 -6.14
C VAL A 118 -4.15 24.60 -7.02
N ALA A 119 -4.08 23.29 -7.19
CA ALA A 119 -5.09 22.51 -7.89
C ALA A 119 -6.49 22.72 -7.27
N GLU A 120 -6.59 22.63 -5.94
CA GLU A 120 -7.84 22.90 -5.20
C GLU A 120 -8.42 24.29 -5.52
N GLN A 121 -7.59 25.33 -5.49
CA GLN A 121 -8.04 26.68 -5.82
C GLN A 121 -8.57 26.81 -7.25
N LYS A 122 -7.94 26.12 -8.23
CA LYS A 122 -8.39 26.12 -9.62
C LYS A 122 -9.73 25.39 -9.77
N LEU A 123 -9.85 24.21 -9.16
CA LEU A 123 -11.10 23.44 -9.19
C LEU A 123 -12.25 24.16 -8.47
N LEU A 124 -12.00 24.80 -7.31
CA LEU A 124 -13.00 25.58 -6.59
C LEU A 124 -13.45 26.79 -7.42
N LYS A 125 -12.51 27.46 -8.10
CA LYS A 125 -12.87 28.56 -9.01
C LYS A 125 -13.71 28.08 -10.19
N ALA A 126 -13.38 26.93 -10.76
CA ALA A 126 -14.21 26.29 -11.80
C ALA A 126 -15.62 25.97 -11.26
N LYS A 127 -15.72 25.46 -10.03
CA LYS A 127 -16.98 25.13 -9.34
C LYS A 127 -17.85 26.36 -9.06
N GLU A 128 -17.24 27.50 -8.74
CA GLU A 128 -17.96 28.79 -8.58
C GLU A 128 -18.58 29.26 -9.90
N MET A 129 -17.90 29.02 -11.03
CA MET A 129 -18.36 29.42 -12.37
C MET A 129 -19.40 28.47 -12.94
N MET A 130 -19.23 27.17 -12.72
CA MET A 130 -20.12 26.10 -13.20
C MET A 130 -20.48 25.14 -12.05
N PRO A 131 -21.40 25.53 -11.15
CA PRO A 131 -21.71 24.77 -9.95
C PRO A 131 -22.23 23.35 -10.18
N ASP A 132 -22.96 23.16 -11.28
CA ASP A 132 -23.66 21.90 -11.59
C ASP A 132 -22.86 21.00 -12.54
N GLU A 133 -21.61 21.41 -12.91
CA GLU A 133 -20.80 20.61 -13.82
C GLU A 133 -20.20 19.38 -13.13
N PRO A 134 -20.58 18.16 -13.55
CA PRO A 134 -20.19 16.94 -12.87
C PRO A 134 -18.69 16.66 -12.90
N VAL A 135 -17.98 17.01 -14.00
CA VAL A 135 -16.54 16.77 -14.13
C VAL A 135 -15.73 17.55 -13.11
N ILE A 136 -16.18 18.76 -12.76
CA ILE A 136 -15.53 19.58 -11.73
C ILE A 136 -15.74 18.95 -10.34
N THR A 137 -16.94 18.47 -10.10
CA THR A 137 -17.28 17.78 -8.83
C THR A 137 -16.47 16.51 -8.68
N PHE A 138 -16.27 15.76 -9.78
CA PHE A 138 -15.43 14.58 -9.82
C PHE A 138 -13.95 14.92 -9.57
N GLY A 139 -13.41 15.95 -10.23
CA GLY A 139 -12.04 16.42 -9.99
C GLY A 139 -11.79 16.83 -8.53
N LEU A 140 -12.75 17.52 -7.89
CA LEU A 140 -12.67 17.82 -6.46
C LEU A 140 -12.71 16.57 -5.58
N ALA A 141 -13.54 15.58 -5.92
CA ALA A 141 -13.61 14.32 -5.18
C ALA A 141 -12.28 13.55 -5.25
N GLU A 142 -11.71 13.39 -6.45
CA GLU A 142 -10.41 12.73 -6.66
C GLU A 142 -9.26 13.47 -5.96
N LEU A 143 -9.23 14.81 -6.05
CA LEU A 143 -8.24 15.63 -5.36
C LEU A 143 -8.31 15.46 -3.83
N TYR A 144 -9.50 15.53 -3.24
CA TYR A 144 -9.62 15.35 -1.79
C TYR A 144 -9.32 13.93 -1.35
N SER A 145 -9.64 12.93 -2.15
CA SER A 145 -9.24 11.54 -1.91
C SER A 145 -7.71 11.37 -1.91
N SER A 146 -7.02 11.94 -2.89
CA SER A 146 -5.56 11.89 -2.98
C SER A 146 -4.85 12.65 -1.84
N LYS A 147 -5.46 13.74 -1.34
CA LYS A 147 -4.98 14.50 -0.18
C LYS A 147 -5.22 13.81 1.17
N GLY A 148 -5.96 12.68 1.22
CA GLY A 148 -6.40 12.05 2.46
C GLY A 148 -7.46 12.88 3.23
N GLU A 149 -8.21 13.73 2.50
CA GLU A 149 -9.34 14.50 3.04
C GLU A 149 -10.67 13.77 2.77
N GLU A 150 -10.74 12.50 3.16
CA GLU A 150 -11.76 11.52 2.78
C GLU A 150 -13.19 12.02 3.03
N LYS A 151 -13.43 12.75 4.11
CA LYS A 151 -14.77 13.28 4.42
C LYS A 151 -15.29 14.26 3.37
N LYS A 152 -14.38 15.06 2.79
CA LYS A 152 -14.75 15.95 1.68
C LYS A 152 -14.96 15.13 0.40
N ALA A 153 -14.06 14.19 0.11
CA ALA A 153 -14.17 13.31 -1.05
C ALA A 153 -15.51 12.56 -1.06
N ILE A 154 -15.89 11.94 0.07
CA ILE A 154 -17.18 11.27 0.24
C ILE A 154 -18.34 12.18 -0.15
N THR A 155 -18.37 13.41 0.38
CA THR A 155 -19.46 14.37 0.09
C THR A 155 -19.60 14.65 -1.41
N TYR A 156 -18.48 14.77 -2.12
CA TYR A 156 -18.50 15.02 -3.56
C TYR A 156 -18.89 13.76 -4.35
N TYR A 157 -18.35 12.57 -3.99
CA TYR A 157 -18.75 11.31 -4.65
C TYR A 157 -20.24 10.99 -4.44
N GLU A 158 -20.78 11.18 -3.23
CA GLU A 158 -22.20 10.99 -2.95
C GLU A 158 -23.08 11.91 -3.79
N SER A 159 -22.68 13.19 -3.93
CA SER A 159 -23.41 14.13 -4.78
C SER A 159 -23.43 13.72 -6.25
N LEU A 160 -22.34 13.13 -6.74
CA LEU A 160 -22.24 12.61 -8.10
C LEU A 160 -23.07 11.36 -8.32
N LEU A 161 -23.03 10.44 -7.35
CA LEU A 161 -23.68 9.13 -7.46
C LEU A 161 -25.20 9.24 -7.58
N ALA A 162 -25.79 10.37 -7.14
CA ALA A 162 -27.21 10.65 -7.29
C ALA A 162 -27.67 10.67 -8.75
N GLU A 163 -26.80 11.08 -9.67
CA GLU A 163 -27.15 11.28 -11.09
C GLU A 163 -26.23 10.51 -12.06
N HIS A 164 -25.02 10.15 -11.64
CA HIS A 164 -24.00 9.55 -12.48
C HIS A 164 -23.42 8.28 -11.83
N LYS A 165 -23.44 7.16 -12.54
CA LYS A 165 -22.81 5.92 -12.09
C LYS A 165 -21.33 5.83 -12.49
N VAL A 166 -21.01 6.38 -13.67
CA VAL A 166 -19.67 6.34 -14.28
C VAL A 166 -19.29 7.73 -14.75
N MET A 167 -18.06 8.15 -14.48
CA MET A 167 -17.48 9.40 -14.92
C MET A 167 -16.07 9.13 -15.48
N GLY A 168 -15.81 9.55 -16.73
CA GLY A 168 -14.50 9.33 -17.36
C GLY A 168 -14.02 7.87 -17.38
N GLY A 169 -14.95 6.90 -17.41
CA GLY A 169 -14.62 5.48 -17.32
C GLY A 169 -14.45 4.94 -15.88
N VAL A 170 -14.58 5.79 -14.87
CA VAL A 170 -14.48 5.43 -13.45
C VAL A 170 -15.86 5.21 -12.85
N VAL A 171 -16.08 4.09 -12.20
CA VAL A 171 -17.31 3.78 -11.46
C VAL A 171 -17.29 4.51 -10.12
N ILE A 172 -18.16 5.49 -9.94
CA ILE A 172 -18.17 6.38 -8.76
C ILE A 172 -18.43 5.61 -7.47
N ALA A 173 -19.28 4.59 -7.51
CA ALA A 173 -19.55 3.75 -6.35
C ALA A 173 -18.27 3.04 -5.82
N LEU A 174 -17.36 2.61 -6.72
CA LEU A 174 -16.10 1.99 -6.31
C LEU A 174 -15.18 3.01 -5.63
N ARG A 175 -15.05 4.24 -6.16
CA ARG A 175 -14.28 5.31 -5.51
C ARG A 175 -14.82 5.70 -4.14
N LEU A 176 -16.14 5.80 -4.04
CA LEU A 176 -16.80 6.05 -2.76
C LEU A 176 -16.54 4.92 -1.76
N ALA A 177 -16.62 3.66 -2.21
CA ALA A 177 -16.32 2.50 -1.38
C ALA A 177 -14.86 2.49 -0.88
N GLU A 178 -13.90 2.77 -1.75
CA GLU A 178 -12.49 2.90 -1.39
C GLU A 178 -12.28 3.97 -0.32
N THR A 179 -12.89 5.15 -0.52
CA THR A 179 -12.78 6.28 0.41
C THR A 179 -13.42 5.99 1.77
N LEU A 180 -14.60 5.34 1.78
CA LEU A 180 -15.28 4.90 3.00
C LEU A 180 -14.47 3.82 3.73
N SER A 181 -13.87 2.89 3.00
CA SER A 181 -12.99 1.87 3.54
C SER A 181 -11.76 2.47 4.21
N ALA A 182 -11.16 3.50 3.61
CA ALA A 182 -10.00 4.20 4.16
C ALA A 182 -10.27 4.83 5.55
N ILE A 183 -11.50 5.28 5.80
CA ILE A 183 -11.89 5.83 7.11
C ILE A 183 -12.47 4.78 8.09
N GLY A 184 -12.49 3.51 7.70
CA GLY A 184 -13.00 2.42 8.54
C GLY A 184 -14.53 2.30 8.58
N ASN A 185 -15.24 2.92 7.64
CA ASN A 185 -16.69 2.76 7.50
C ASN A 185 -17.01 1.52 6.64
N TRP A 186 -16.69 0.34 7.20
CA TRP A 186 -16.69 -0.94 6.46
C TRP A 186 -18.08 -1.33 5.92
N GLU A 187 -19.12 -1.19 6.75
CA GLU A 187 -20.49 -1.62 6.39
C GLU A 187 -21.02 -0.85 5.16
N GLU A 188 -20.82 0.46 5.14
CA GLU A 188 -21.25 1.30 4.04
C GLU A 188 -20.36 1.08 2.80
N ALA A 189 -19.03 0.97 2.98
CA ALA A 189 -18.09 0.68 1.91
C ALA A 189 -18.43 -0.63 1.19
N ILE A 190 -18.76 -1.69 1.94
CA ILE A 190 -19.18 -2.99 1.39
C ILE A 190 -20.37 -2.82 0.45
N SER A 191 -21.38 -2.07 0.86
CA SER A 191 -22.59 -1.86 0.05
C SER A 191 -22.28 -1.15 -1.28
N TYR A 192 -21.38 -0.17 -1.26
CA TYR A 192 -20.97 0.53 -2.47
C TYR A 192 -20.02 -0.31 -3.35
N TYR A 193 -19.16 -1.15 -2.76
CA TYR A 193 -18.40 -2.13 -3.54
C TYR A 193 -19.31 -3.11 -4.28
N GLU A 194 -20.33 -3.64 -3.63
CA GLU A 194 -21.29 -4.54 -4.27
C GLU A 194 -21.96 -3.88 -5.46
N ALA A 195 -22.48 -2.66 -5.28
CA ALA A 195 -23.10 -1.91 -6.35
C ALA A 195 -22.13 -1.56 -7.50
N GLY A 196 -20.89 -1.21 -7.17
CA GLY A 196 -19.89 -0.86 -8.16
C GLY A 196 -19.36 -2.06 -8.96
N LEU A 197 -19.18 -3.20 -8.31
CA LEU A 197 -18.73 -4.45 -8.96
C LEU A 197 -19.79 -5.07 -9.89
N GLU A 198 -21.08 -4.71 -9.74
CA GLU A 198 -22.13 -5.04 -10.72
C GLU A 198 -21.95 -4.25 -12.03
N GLU A 199 -21.46 -3.01 -11.96
CA GLU A 199 -21.22 -2.16 -13.15
C GLU A 199 -19.88 -2.51 -13.83
N GLN A 200 -18.83 -2.69 -13.04
CA GLN A 200 -17.50 -3.04 -13.52
C GLN A 200 -16.77 -3.92 -12.51
N LYS A 201 -16.32 -5.08 -12.97
CA LYS A 201 -15.56 -6.02 -12.16
C LYS A 201 -14.11 -6.06 -12.66
N ASP A 202 -13.20 -5.53 -11.86
CA ASP A 202 -11.77 -5.59 -12.09
C ASP A 202 -11.03 -6.12 -10.85
N ILE A 203 -9.79 -6.52 -11.03
CA ILE A 203 -8.95 -7.15 -9.98
C ILE A 203 -8.75 -6.20 -8.79
N HIS A 204 -8.51 -4.91 -9.04
CA HIS A 204 -8.24 -3.93 -8.00
C HIS A 204 -9.47 -3.69 -7.11
N SER A 205 -10.61 -3.46 -7.73
CA SER A 205 -11.88 -3.25 -7.02
C SER A 205 -12.32 -4.51 -6.24
N LEU A 206 -12.11 -5.70 -6.81
CA LEU A 206 -12.43 -6.95 -6.12
C LEU A 206 -11.48 -7.19 -4.94
N PHE A 207 -10.20 -6.84 -5.06
CA PHE A 207 -9.26 -6.87 -3.94
C PHE A 207 -9.71 -5.90 -2.82
N GLY A 208 -10.04 -4.65 -3.17
CA GLY A 208 -10.55 -3.66 -2.22
C GLY A 208 -11.79 -4.13 -1.47
N TYR A 209 -12.75 -4.72 -2.20
CA TYR A 209 -13.95 -5.31 -1.62
C TYR A 209 -13.63 -6.44 -0.64
N ALA A 210 -12.84 -7.43 -1.06
CA ALA A 210 -12.46 -8.56 -0.24
C ALA A 210 -11.68 -8.14 1.02
N PHE A 211 -10.78 -7.15 0.87
CA PHE A 211 -10.04 -6.58 1.98
C PHE A 211 -10.96 -5.83 2.95
N THR A 212 -11.92 -5.05 2.43
CA THR A 212 -12.92 -4.34 3.24
C THR A 212 -13.80 -5.32 4.02
N LEU A 213 -14.23 -6.41 3.42
CA LEU A 213 -14.95 -7.51 4.10
C LEU A 213 -14.10 -8.11 5.24
N TYR A 214 -12.80 -8.34 4.98
CA TYR A 214 -11.88 -8.85 6.00
C TYR A 214 -11.73 -7.87 7.17
N GLN A 215 -11.57 -6.57 6.90
CA GLN A 215 -11.47 -5.54 7.93
C GLN A 215 -12.77 -5.36 8.71
N GLY A 216 -13.92 -5.51 8.04
CA GLY A 216 -15.24 -5.52 8.65
C GLY A 216 -15.60 -6.82 9.38
N GLU A 217 -14.64 -7.75 9.53
CA GLU A 217 -14.81 -9.04 10.19
C GLU A 217 -15.83 -9.98 9.52
N GLU A 218 -16.23 -9.68 8.27
CA GLU A 218 -17.12 -10.55 7.49
C GLU A 218 -16.34 -11.65 6.75
N TYR A 219 -15.61 -12.48 7.52
CA TYR A 219 -14.61 -13.40 7.00
C TYR A 219 -15.16 -14.44 6.01
N GLN A 220 -16.36 -14.93 6.20
CA GLN A 220 -16.99 -15.87 5.25
C GLN A 220 -17.22 -15.25 3.87
N ARG A 221 -17.68 -14.00 3.85
CA ARG A 221 -17.85 -13.26 2.58
C ARG A 221 -16.49 -12.87 1.97
N ALA A 222 -15.53 -12.49 2.82
CA ALA A 222 -14.15 -12.22 2.38
C ALA A 222 -13.54 -13.44 1.69
N ILE A 223 -13.71 -14.65 2.25
CA ILE A 223 -13.26 -15.92 1.63
C ILE A 223 -13.84 -16.07 0.23
N GLY A 224 -15.15 -15.84 0.05
CA GLY A 224 -15.78 -15.92 -1.26
C GLY A 224 -15.17 -14.92 -2.27
N ALA A 225 -14.99 -13.66 -1.86
CA ALA A 225 -14.41 -12.63 -2.71
C ALA A 225 -12.92 -12.91 -3.04
N TRP A 226 -12.14 -13.41 -2.07
CA TRP A 226 -10.75 -13.83 -2.32
C TRP A 226 -10.65 -15.02 -3.27
N GLN A 227 -11.57 -15.99 -3.16
CA GLN A 227 -11.62 -17.11 -4.09
C GLN A 227 -11.95 -16.66 -5.51
N GLU A 228 -12.90 -15.73 -5.66
CA GLU A 228 -13.22 -15.14 -6.96
C GLU A 228 -12.01 -14.40 -7.55
N LEU A 229 -11.28 -13.62 -6.73
CA LEU A 229 -10.05 -12.96 -7.17
C LEU A 229 -8.98 -13.97 -7.61
N LYS A 230 -8.83 -15.08 -6.89
CA LYS A 230 -7.92 -16.18 -7.24
C LYS A 230 -8.28 -16.84 -8.58
N GLU A 231 -9.57 -16.93 -8.94
CA GLU A 231 -9.99 -17.44 -10.24
C GLU A 231 -9.65 -16.47 -11.38
N LEU A 232 -9.72 -15.14 -11.12
CA LEU A 232 -9.40 -14.10 -12.10
C LEU A 232 -7.89 -13.93 -12.30
N ASP A 233 -7.14 -13.93 -11.23
CA ASP A 233 -5.69 -13.76 -11.25
C ASP A 233 -5.01 -14.65 -10.19
N PRO A 234 -4.67 -15.90 -10.54
CA PRO A 234 -4.00 -16.81 -9.61
C PRO A 234 -2.55 -16.41 -9.28
N GLU A 235 -1.94 -15.48 -10.02
CA GLU A 235 -0.59 -14.96 -9.77
C GLU A 235 -0.58 -13.76 -8.81
N TYR A 236 -1.73 -13.28 -8.38
CA TYR A 236 -1.85 -12.15 -7.45
C TYR A 236 -1.46 -12.56 -6.01
N ALA A 237 -0.16 -12.54 -5.70
CA ALA A 237 0.40 -13.12 -4.47
C ALA A 237 -0.29 -12.64 -3.18
N SER A 238 -0.62 -11.34 -3.08
CA SER A 238 -1.19 -10.77 -1.84
C SER A 238 -2.53 -11.39 -1.44
N LEU A 239 -3.32 -11.89 -2.39
CA LEU A 239 -4.62 -12.52 -2.08
C LEU A 239 -4.48 -13.74 -1.16
N TYR A 240 -3.43 -14.56 -1.36
CA TYR A 240 -3.23 -15.79 -0.60
C TYR A 240 -3.00 -15.52 0.89
N MET A 241 -2.31 -14.42 1.22
CA MET A 241 -2.10 -14.02 2.61
C MET A 241 -3.43 -13.68 3.30
N TYR A 242 -4.27 -12.86 2.65
CA TYR A 242 -5.55 -12.44 3.25
C TYR A 242 -6.62 -13.54 3.20
N LEU A 243 -6.61 -14.39 2.17
CA LEU A 243 -7.46 -15.58 2.13
C LEU A 243 -7.10 -16.54 3.26
N ALA A 244 -5.82 -16.81 3.48
CA ALA A 244 -5.36 -17.67 4.57
C ALA A 244 -5.73 -17.08 5.95
N LYS A 245 -5.54 -15.78 6.14
CA LYS A 245 -5.96 -15.10 7.38
C LYS A 245 -7.48 -15.13 7.58
N SER A 246 -8.27 -15.03 6.50
CA SER A 246 -9.72 -15.14 6.58
C SER A 246 -10.13 -16.55 7.01
N TYR A 247 -9.50 -17.60 6.45
CA TYR A 247 -9.71 -18.99 6.88
C TYR A 247 -9.31 -19.20 8.35
N GLU A 248 -8.19 -18.64 8.76
CA GLU A 248 -7.73 -18.72 10.17
C GLU A 248 -8.76 -18.11 11.13
N LYS A 249 -9.30 -16.93 10.80
CA LYS A 249 -10.33 -16.25 11.61
C LYS A 249 -11.62 -17.07 11.75
N GLU A 250 -11.96 -17.83 10.72
CA GLU A 250 -13.10 -18.78 10.74
C GLU A 250 -12.75 -20.13 11.40
N GLY A 251 -11.52 -20.30 11.89
CA GLY A 251 -11.06 -21.56 12.49
C GLY A 251 -10.76 -22.66 11.47
N MET A 252 -10.75 -22.37 10.20
CA MET A 252 -10.45 -23.27 9.09
C MET A 252 -8.94 -23.38 8.88
N LEU A 253 -8.24 -23.93 9.89
CA LEU A 253 -6.77 -23.93 9.92
C LEU A 253 -6.13 -24.76 8.81
N GLN A 254 -6.79 -25.85 8.37
CA GLN A 254 -6.26 -26.70 7.32
C GLN A 254 -6.30 -25.97 5.96
N GLU A 255 -7.41 -25.30 5.64
CA GLU A 255 -7.57 -24.48 4.44
C GLU A 255 -6.61 -23.29 4.43
N SER A 256 -6.40 -22.64 5.58
CA SER A 256 -5.39 -21.59 5.75
C SER A 256 -3.99 -22.12 5.44
N TYR A 257 -3.63 -23.28 5.96
CA TYR A 257 -2.34 -23.93 5.73
C TYR A 257 -2.11 -24.23 4.24
N GLU A 258 -3.09 -24.83 3.56
CA GLU A 258 -3.01 -25.16 2.13
C GLU A 258 -2.91 -23.90 1.27
N THR A 259 -3.66 -22.85 1.62
CA THR A 259 -3.63 -21.56 0.93
C THR A 259 -2.26 -20.89 1.03
N LEU A 260 -1.61 -20.93 2.21
CA LEU A 260 -0.26 -20.37 2.37
C LEU A 260 0.78 -21.17 1.57
N GLN A 261 0.64 -22.49 1.49
CA GLN A 261 1.50 -23.30 0.62
C GLN A 261 1.36 -22.97 -0.87
N GLU A 262 0.15 -22.61 -1.31
CA GLU A 262 -0.08 -22.10 -2.66
C GLU A 262 0.54 -20.73 -2.86
N GLY A 263 0.37 -19.81 -1.90
CA GLY A 263 0.98 -18.48 -1.92
C GLY A 263 2.51 -18.52 -2.03
N ILE A 264 3.16 -19.46 -1.32
CA ILE A 264 4.61 -19.68 -1.42
C ILE A 264 5.01 -20.11 -2.85
N LYS A 265 4.18 -20.87 -3.56
CA LYS A 265 4.51 -21.25 -4.95
C LYS A 265 4.41 -20.08 -5.92
N VAL A 266 3.57 -19.09 -5.60
CA VAL A 266 3.43 -17.84 -6.38
C VAL A 266 4.58 -16.88 -6.08
N ASP A 267 4.98 -16.78 -4.81
CA ASP A 267 6.10 -15.93 -4.37
C ASP A 267 6.99 -16.71 -3.38
N GLU A 268 7.96 -17.42 -3.93
CA GLU A 268 8.90 -18.26 -3.17
C GLU A 268 9.89 -17.44 -2.32
N LEU A 269 10.01 -16.15 -2.54
CA LEU A 269 10.94 -15.28 -1.81
C LEU A 269 10.25 -14.47 -0.71
N SER A 270 8.94 -14.55 -0.58
CA SER A 270 8.16 -13.79 0.40
C SER A 270 8.28 -14.42 1.80
N VAL A 271 9.18 -13.92 2.61
CA VAL A 271 9.37 -14.34 4.01
C VAL A 271 8.07 -14.31 4.83
N PRO A 272 7.16 -13.30 4.68
CA PRO A 272 5.88 -13.29 5.39
C PRO A 272 5.03 -14.55 5.20
N PHE A 273 5.03 -15.17 4.02
CA PHE A 273 4.30 -16.43 3.80
C PHE A 273 4.85 -17.58 4.65
N TYR A 274 6.17 -17.72 4.71
CA TYR A 274 6.80 -18.76 5.52
C TYR A 274 6.51 -18.56 7.02
N VAL A 275 6.59 -17.33 7.50
CA VAL A 275 6.31 -16.99 8.91
C VAL A 275 4.86 -17.30 9.28
N GLU A 276 3.92 -16.98 8.39
CA GLU A 276 2.50 -17.24 8.64
C GLU A 276 2.18 -18.73 8.49
N LEU A 277 2.78 -19.43 7.52
CA LEU A 277 2.65 -20.88 7.38
C LEU A 277 3.15 -21.62 8.63
N ALA A 278 4.28 -21.18 9.21
CA ALA A 278 4.79 -21.73 10.45
C ALA A 278 3.82 -21.51 11.63
N ASN A 279 3.20 -20.32 11.71
CA ASN A 279 2.19 -20.00 12.71
C ASN A 279 0.98 -20.95 12.63
N ILE A 280 0.45 -21.15 11.43
CA ILE A 280 -0.68 -22.06 11.21
C ILE A 280 -0.28 -23.53 11.43
N ALA A 281 0.92 -23.95 10.98
CA ALA A 281 1.44 -25.29 11.23
C ALA A 281 1.56 -25.58 12.72
N ALA A 282 2.05 -24.63 13.53
CA ALA A 282 2.12 -24.77 14.98
C ALA A 282 0.73 -24.91 15.61
N LYS A 283 -0.27 -24.12 15.15
CA LYS A 283 -1.67 -24.25 15.60
C LYS A 283 -2.30 -25.60 15.26
N LEU A 284 -1.88 -26.21 14.15
CA LEU A 284 -2.28 -27.57 13.75
C LEU A 284 -1.50 -28.68 14.49
N GLY A 285 -0.54 -28.33 15.36
CA GLY A 285 0.32 -29.27 16.06
C GLY A 285 1.44 -29.85 15.20
N LYS A 286 1.67 -29.33 14.01
CA LYS A 286 2.71 -29.74 13.05
C LYS A 286 4.03 -29.04 13.34
N ILE A 287 4.58 -29.24 14.54
CA ILE A 287 5.74 -28.48 15.03
C ILE A 287 6.99 -28.68 14.16
N ALA A 288 7.24 -29.91 13.67
CA ALA A 288 8.40 -30.17 12.82
C ALA A 288 8.31 -29.43 11.48
N GLU A 289 7.12 -29.33 10.89
CA GLU A 289 6.87 -28.55 9.67
C GLU A 289 7.04 -27.05 9.91
N ALA A 290 6.56 -26.54 11.07
CA ALA A 290 6.75 -25.15 11.47
C ALA A 290 8.25 -24.80 11.61
N GLU A 291 9.03 -25.71 12.19
CA GLU A 291 10.49 -25.56 12.32
C GLU A 291 11.17 -25.47 10.95
N GLU A 292 10.89 -26.40 10.04
CA GLU A 292 11.43 -26.43 8.67
C GLU A 292 11.12 -25.13 7.91
N VAL A 293 9.89 -24.67 8.00
CA VAL A 293 9.42 -23.48 7.32
C VAL A 293 10.08 -22.21 7.87
N LEU A 294 10.30 -22.12 9.19
CA LEU A 294 11.01 -21.01 9.81
C LEU A 294 12.50 -20.99 9.46
N GLN A 295 13.13 -22.17 9.37
CA GLN A 295 14.51 -22.28 8.87
C GLN A 295 14.58 -21.71 7.45
N LYS A 296 13.61 -22.04 6.59
CA LYS A 296 13.54 -21.49 5.24
C LYS A 296 13.35 -19.97 5.20
N ALA A 297 12.49 -19.43 6.08
CA ALA A 297 12.33 -17.99 6.24
C ALA A 297 13.66 -17.30 6.61
N LEU A 298 14.43 -17.90 7.52
CA LEU A 298 15.73 -17.37 7.97
C LEU A 298 16.90 -17.65 6.99
N GLU A 299 16.76 -18.59 6.06
CA GLU A 299 17.66 -18.67 4.91
C GLU A 299 17.48 -17.50 3.94
N LEU A 300 16.23 -17.05 3.74
CA LEU A 300 15.89 -15.91 2.86
C LEU A 300 16.25 -14.57 3.51
N ASP A 301 15.93 -14.42 4.80
CA ASP A 301 16.23 -13.22 5.58
C ASP A 301 16.76 -13.60 6.97
N PRO A 302 18.08 -13.71 7.14
CA PRO A 302 18.70 -14.08 8.41
C PRO A 302 18.44 -13.09 9.57
N GLY A 303 18.07 -11.84 9.23
CA GLY A 303 17.75 -10.78 10.19
C GLY A 303 16.27 -10.67 10.55
N HIS A 304 15.41 -11.54 10.01
CA HIS A 304 13.96 -11.42 10.20
C HIS A 304 13.52 -11.72 11.63
N LEU A 305 13.34 -10.67 12.43
CA LEU A 305 13.01 -10.74 13.86
C LEU A 305 11.81 -11.66 14.17
N GLY A 306 10.69 -11.50 13.44
CA GLY A 306 9.48 -12.30 13.70
C GLY A 306 9.67 -13.80 13.46
N ALA A 307 10.48 -14.21 12.47
CA ALA A 307 10.84 -15.61 12.25
C ALA A 307 11.73 -16.13 13.36
N THR A 308 12.74 -15.35 13.75
CA THR A 308 13.69 -15.72 14.83
C THR A 308 12.97 -15.90 16.15
N LEU A 309 12.09 -14.99 16.55
CA LEU A 309 11.32 -15.10 17.79
C LEU A 309 10.46 -16.39 17.83
N LYS A 310 9.78 -16.71 16.74
CA LYS A 310 8.97 -17.92 16.63
C LYS A 310 9.84 -19.19 16.66
N TYR A 311 10.95 -19.16 15.95
CA TYR A 311 11.87 -20.30 15.91
C TYR A 311 12.58 -20.50 17.24
N ALA A 312 13.05 -19.44 17.88
CA ALA A 312 13.63 -19.48 19.22
C ALA A 312 12.66 -20.07 20.25
N TYR A 313 11.38 -19.69 20.18
CA TYR A 313 10.35 -20.26 21.04
C TYR A 313 10.23 -21.80 20.85
N ILE A 314 10.17 -22.27 19.58
CA ILE A 314 10.10 -23.73 19.31
C ILE A 314 11.35 -24.45 19.80
N LEU A 315 12.54 -23.90 19.57
CA LEU A 315 13.81 -24.49 20.00
C LEU A 315 13.92 -24.53 21.54
N LYS A 316 13.42 -23.50 22.23
CA LYS A 316 13.37 -23.43 23.70
C LYS A 316 12.48 -24.55 24.28
N GLU A 317 11.28 -24.74 23.70
CA GLU A 317 10.35 -25.81 24.09
C GLU A 317 10.91 -27.25 23.84
N GLN A 318 11.78 -27.36 22.84
CA GLN A 318 12.46 -28.62 22.48
C GLN A 318 13.79 -28.82 23.22
N GLU A 319 14.20 -27.87 24.09
CA GLU A 319 15.49 -27.88 24.80
C GLU A 319 16.71 -27.89 23.85
N LYS A 320 16.56 -27.37 22.59
CA LYS A 320 17.64 -27.27 21.59
C LYS A 320 18.42 -25.96 21.77
N TYR A 321 19.10 -25.81 22.90
CA TYR A 321 19.69 -24.52 23.30
C TYR A 321 20.86 -24.07 22.42
N GLU A 322 21.69 -25.00 21.92
CA GLU A 322 22.80 -24.68 21.03
C GLU A 322 22.29 -24.09 19.71
N GLU A 323 21.21 -24.68 19.15
CA GLU A 323 20.59 -24.18 17.90
C GLU A 323 19.93 -22.82 18.16
N LEU A 324 19.25 -22.64 19.28
CA LEU A 324 18.65 -21.37 19.66
C LEU A 324 19.72 -20.28 19.71
N ILE A 325 20.83 -20.50 20.38
CA ILE A 325 21.94 -19.53 20.46
C ILE A 325 22.43 -19.19 19.05
N ALA A 326 22.68 -20.18 18.21
CA ALA A 326 23.23 -19.96 16.88
C ALA A 326 22.28 -19.13 15.98
N VAL A 327 20.97 -19.36 16.07
CA VAL A 327 19.96 -18.63 15.29
C VAL A 327 19.84 -17.19 15.78
N VAL A 328 19.73 -17.00 17.10
CA VAL A 328 19.54 -15.67 17.68
C VAL A 328 20.79 -14.80 17.51
N GLU A 329 21.99 -15.35 17.72
CA GLU A 329 23.24 -14.59 17.49
C GLU A 329 23.35 -14.14 16.03
N ARG A 330 22.98 -14.98 15.05
CA ARG A 330 22.97 -14.59 13.63
C ARG A 330 22.01 -13.41 13.36
N THR A 331 20.84 -13.41 14.00
CA THR A 331 19.87 -12.30 13.84
C THR A 331 20.39 -11.02 14.47
N ILE A 332 21.01 -11.10 15.64
CA ILE A 332 21.62 -9.94 16.33
C ILE A 332 22.77 -9.35 15.49
N ASP A 333 23.61 -10.20 14.88
CA ASP A 333 24.71 -9.74 14.02
C ASP A 333 24.20 -8.98 12.78
N SER A 334 22.95 -9.19 12.39
CA SER A 334 22.31 -8.55 11.22
C SER A 334 21.64 -7.21 11.53
N GLY A 335 21.45 -6.84 12.82
CA GLY A 335 20.73 -5.64 13.22
C GLY A 335 20.85 -5.29 14.69
N GLU A 336 20.00 -4.37 15.17
CA GLU A 336 19.93 -4.07 16.61
C GLU A 336 19.30 -5.24 17.37
N PRO A 337 19.86 -5.60 18.54
CA PRO A 337 19.35 -6.71 19.32
C PRO A 337 17.97 -6.41 19.91
N ASP A 338 16.99 -7.24 19.59
CA ASP A 338 15.70 -7.25 20.28
C ASP A 338 15.86 -7.76 21.71
N THR A 339 15.19 -7.13 22.65
CA THR A 339 15.34 -7.42 24.08
C THR A 339 14.79 -8.79 24.47
N GLN A 340 13.77 -9.32 23.76
CA GLN A 340 13.28 -10.69 23.96
C GLN A 340 14.33 -11.72 23.54
N LEU A 341 15.02 -11.47 22.42
CA LEU A 341 16.09 -12.34 21.96
C LEU A 341 17.27 -12.37 22.95
N LEU A 342 17.58 -11.23 23.60
CA LEU A 342 18.58 -11.19 24.67
C LEU A 342 18.16 -12.03 25.88
N TRP A 343 16.89 -12.00 26.26
CA TRP A 343 16.38 -12.86 27.32
C TRP A 343 16.46 -14.34 26.93
N ASP A 344 16.05 -14.70 25.72
CA ASP A 344 16.12 -16.09 25.24
C ASP A 344 17.58 -16.61 25.17
N LEU A 345 18.53 -15.73 24.76
CA LEU A 345 19.96 -16.05 24.84
C LEU A 345 20.45 -16.27 26.27
N ALA A 346 20.06 -15.41 27.21
CA ALA A 346 20.42 -15.52 28.60
C ALA A 346 19.94 -16.85 29.14
N PHE A 347 18.68 -17.19 28.88
CA PHE A 347 18.09 -18.46 29.28
C PHE A 347 18.85 -19.65 28.68
N ALA A 348 19.05 -19.68 27.36
CA ALA A 348 19.71 -20.80 26.68
C ALA A 348 21.17 -20.99 27.15
N LYS A 349 21.91 -19.88 27.31
CA LYS A 349 23.29 -19.92 27.82
C LYS A 349 23.36 -20.38 29.27
N LYS A 350 22.37 -20.03 30.12
CA LYS A 350 22.23 -20.57 31.46
C LYS A 350 22.08 -22.11 31.43
N GLN A 351 21.20 -22.63 30.56
CA GLN A 351 20.97 -24.09 30.48
C GLN A 351 22.22 -24.86 30.02
N LEU A 352 23.10 -24.21 29.23
CA LEU A 352 24.38 -24.80 28.82
C LEU A 352 25.56 -24.48 29.75
N GLU A 353 25.29 -24.00 30.96
CA GLU A 353 26.30 -23.64 31.97
C GLU A 353 27.27 -22.53 31.53
N MET A 354 26.89 -21.71 30.52
CA MET A 354 27.66 -20.56 30.04
C MET A 354 27.35 -19.30 30.87
N TYR A 355 27.51 -19.39 32.18
CA TYR A 355 26.98 -18.44 33.17
C TYR A 355 27.49 -17.01 32.99
N SER A 356 28.76 -16.83 32.64
CA SER A 356 29.31 -15.48 32.42
C SER A 356 28.67 -14.73 31.23
N ASP A 357 28.29 -15.47 30.16
CA ASP A 357 27.65 -14.88 29.02
C ASP A 357 26.14 -14.73 29.24
N ALA A 358 25.52 -15.68 29.95
CA ALA A 358 24.14 -15.57 30.42
C ALA A 358 23.91 -14.28 31.22
N LEU A 359 24.82 -13.97 32.17
CA LEU A 359 24.74 -12.76 33.00
C LEU A 359 24.71 -11.50 32.18
N LYS A 360 25.61 -11.38 31.17
CA LYS A 360 25.66 -10.21 30.31
C LYS A 360 24.33 -9.98 29.56
N HIS A 361 23.71 -11.05 29.09
CA HIS A 361 22.45 -10.98 28.37
C HIS A 361 21.27 -10.66 29.29
N TYR A 362 21.23 -11.22 30.50
CA TYR A 362 20.24 -10.84 31.53
C TYR A 362 20.36 -9.37 31.90
N GLU A 363 21.58 -8.86 32.14
CA GLU A 363 21.83 -7.44 32.44
C GLU A 363 21.36 -6.53 31.29
N SER A 364 21.63 -6.93 30.04
CA SER A 364 21.20 -6.17 28.85
C SER A 364 19.69 -6.17 28.71
N ALA A 365 19.00 -7.27 28.95
CA ALA A 365 17.55 -7.39 28.89
C ALA A 365 16.84 -6.69 30.07
N TYR A 366 17.48 -6.61 31.25
CA TYR A 366 16.89 -6.10 32.49
C TYR A 366 16.22 -4.72 32.35
N THR A 367 16.82 -3.79 31.60
CA THR A 367 16.27 -2.45 31.45
C THR A 367 14.86 -2.48 30.86
N SER A 368 14.60 -3.35 29.90
CA SER A 368 13.29 -3.51 29.23
C SER A 368 12.32 -4.35 30.06
N PHE A 369 12.83 -5.39 30.74
CA PHE A 369 12.00 -6.35 31.46
C PHE A 369 11.96 -6.15 32.99
N LYS A 370 12.46 -5.01 33.49
CA LYS A 370 12.44 -4.69 34.94
C LYS A 370 11.06 -4.65 35.59
N ASN A 371 9.99 -4.61 34.80
CA ASN A 371 8.59 -4.65 35.25
C ASN A 371 7.87 -5.92 34.78
N HIS A 372 8.61 -6.95 34.33
CA HIS A 372 8.04 -8.23 33.90
C HIS A 372 8.27 -9.29 34.97
N PRO A 373 7.23 -9.79 35.66
CA PRO A 373 7.39 -10.72 36.81
C PRO A 373 8.19 -11.96 36.44
N ASP A 374 7.87 -12.65 35.34
CA ASP A 374 8.54 -13.89 34.96
C ASP A 374 10.04 -13.70 34.70
N PHE A 375 10.41 -12.58 34.07
CA PHE A 375 11.81 -12.24 33.87
C PHE A 375 12.53 -11.99 35.19
N LEU A 376 11.93 -11.20 36.08
CA LEU A 376 12.53 -10.88 37.37
C LEU A 376 12.69 -12.13 38.25
N GLU A 377 11.73 -13.05 38.20
CA GLU A 377 11.82 -14.31 38.89
C GLU A 377 12.98 -15.17 38.38
N GLU A 378 13.03 -15.38 37.06
CA GLU A 378 14.08 -16.15 36.40
C GLU A 378 15.47 -15.54 36.62
N TYR A 379 15.62 -14.23 36.45
CA TYR A 379 16.87 -13.52 36.66
C TYR A 379 17.30 -13.52 38.15
N GLY A 380 16.36 -13.31 39.05
CA GLY A 380 16.62 -13.35 40.47
C GLY A 380 17.16 -14.74 40.96
N TYR A 381 16.57 -15.82 40.50
CA TYR A 381 17.08 -17.16 40.77
C TYR A 381 18.45 -17.39 40.13
N PHE A 382 18.67 -16.96 38.91
CA PHE A 382 19.99 -17.05 38.27
C PHE A 382 21.07 -16.32 39.09
N LEU A 383 20.79 -15.11 39.57
CA LEU A 383 21.72 -14.34 40.42
C LEU A 383 22.03 -15.07 41.74
N LEU A 384 21.06 -15.77 42.36
CA LEU A 384 21.28 -16.58 43.53
C LEU A 384 22.18 -17.77 43.24
N GLU A 385 21.96 -18.48 42.14
CA GLU A 385 22.78 -19.62 41.72
C GLU A 385 24.25 -19.21 41.52
N GLU A 386 24.47 -17.98 40.99
CA GLU A 386 25.81 -17.40 40.83
C GLU A 386 26.40 -16.76 42.10
N GLY A 387 25.69 -16.82 43.21
CA GLY A 387 26.16 -16.30 44.50
C GLY A 387 26.04 -14.76 44.63
N MET A 388 25.38 -14.08 43.68
CA MET A 388 25.17 -12.64 43.65
C MET A 388 23.94 -12.25 44.50
N ARG A 389 24.04 -12.53 45.81
CA ARG A 389 22.89 -12.44 46.75
C ARG A 389 22.33 -11.04 46.90
N LYS A 390 23.18 -10.02 46.81
CA LYS A 390 22.76 -8.63 46.96
C LYS A 390 21.91 -8.19 45.77
N GLU A 391 22.36 -8.49 44.59
CA GLU A 391 21.68 -8.19 43.33
C GLU A 391 20.37 -8.98 43.23
N ALA A 392 20.39 -10.25 43.58
CA ALA A 392 19.20 -11.09 43.65
C ALA A 392 18.14 -10.51 44.60
N LYS A 393 18.55 -10.03 45.77
CA LYS A 393 17.65 -9.37 46.73
C LYS A 393 17.00 -8.13 46.13
N GLU A 394 17.74 -7.30 45.39
CA GLU A 394 17.21 -6.12 44.72
C GLU A 394 16.14 -6.50 43.67
N VAL A 395 16.43 -7.51 42.85
CA VAL A 395 15.52 -8.01 41.80
C VAL A 395 14.25 -8.61 42.40
N PHE A 396 14.37 -9.47 43.45
CA PHE A 396 13.20 -10.06 44.11
C PHE A 396 12.39 -9.04 44.88
N THR A 397 13.01 -8.02 45.47
CA THR A 397 12.28 -6.90 46.10
C THR A 397 11.43 -6.17 45.07
N GLN A 398 11.94 -5.95 43.88
CA GLN A 398 11.18 -5.36 42.78
C GLN A 398 10.03 -6.27 42.32
N LEU A 399 10.28 -7.58 42.23
CA LEU A 399 9.25 -8.57 41.89
C LEU A 399 8.07 -8.52 42.88
N ILE A 400 8.33 -8.52 44.18
CA ILE A 400 7.27 -8.43 45.21
C ILE A 400 6.51 -7.11 45.17
N GLN A 401 7.17 -6.00 44.79
CA GLN A 401 6.47 -4.73 44.61
C GLN A 401 5.50 -4.77 43.43
N LEU A 402 5.81 -5.51 42.36
CA LEU A 402 4.97 -5.70 41.20
C LEU A 402 3.87 -6.75 41.42
N ASP A 403 4.22 -7.85 42.03
CA ASP A 403 3.31 -8.97 42.35
C ASP A 403 3.44 -9.43 43.79
N PRO A 404 2.69 -8.81 44.72
CA PRO A 404 2.69 -9.18 46.13
C PRO A 404 2.13 -10.60 46.42
N THR A 405 1.61 -11.30 45.44
CA THR A 405 1.04 -12.65 45.61
C THR A 405 2.11 -13.73 45.59
N GLN A 406 3.36 -13.42 45.30
CA GLN A 406 4.50 -14.33 45.22
C GLN A 406 5.06 -14.67 46.60
N ILE A 407 4.28 -15.40 47.43
CA ILE A 407 4.60 -15.72 48.83
C ILE A 407 5.95 -16.42 48.97
N HIS A 408 6.31 -17.32 48.06
CA HIS A 408 7.56 -18.04 48.08
C HIS A 408 8.81 -17.13 47.90
N ILE A 409 8.66 -16.04 47.14
CA ILE A 409 9.71 -15.03 46.95
C ILE A 409 9.83 -14.17 48.22
N GLU A 410 8.71 -13.85 48.88
CA GLU A 410 8.72 -13.14 50.16
C GLU A 410 9.45 -13.94 51.25
N GLU A 411 9.18 -15.25 51.37
CA GLU A 411 9.89 -16.16 52.28
C GLU A 411 11.38 -16.27 51.93
N LEU A 412 11.73 -16.28 50.62
CA LEU A 412 13.11 -16.31 50.18
C LEU A 412 13.85 -15.02 50.58
N LEU A 413 13.23 -13.85 50.38
CA LEU A 413 13.79 -12.56 50.79
C LEU A 413 14.04 -12.50 52.29
N TYR A 414 13.11 -12.99 53.12
CA TYR A 414 13.29 -13.08 54.57
C TYR A 414 14.53 -13.91 54.95
N ASN A 415 14.72 -15.07 54.33
CA ASN A 415 15.86 -15.92 54.53
C ASN A 415 17.20 -15.29 54.08
N LEU A 416 17.17 -14.45 53.04
CA LEU A 416 18.35 -13.72 52.55
C LEU A 416 18.78 -12.58 53.52
N GLU A 417 17.85 -12.09 54.37
CA GLU A 417 18.13 -11.08 55.39
C GLU A 417 18.86 -11.64 56.60
N ASP A 418 18.52 -12.86 57.00
CA ASP A 418 19.11 -13.50 58.19
C ASP A 418 20.58 -13.92 58.03
N PHE A 419 21.11 -13.94 56.83
CA PHE A 419 22.50 -14.34 56.51
C PHE A 419 23.39 -13.19 55.99
N SER A 420 22.95 -11.94 56.09
CA SER A 420 23.73 -10.72 55.76
C SER A 420 24.15 -10.03 57.08
#